data_efce65da70003690a0544a56c73cce40
#
_entry.id   efce65da70003690a0544a56c73cce40
#
_cell.length_a   1.000
_cell.length_b   1.000
_cell.length_c   1.000
_cell.angle_alpha   90.00
_cell.angle_beta   90.00
_cell.angle_gamma   90.00
#
_symmetry.space_group_name_H-M   'P 1'
#
loop_
_entity.id
_entity.type
_entity.pdbx_description
1 polymer ?
#
loop_
_entity_poly.entity_id
_entity_poly.type
_entity_poly.pdbx_seq_one_letter_code
_entity_poly.pdbx_strand_id
1 'polypeptide(L)'
;MKYFKKIFIVAVVLFSLIYTFDLNYLIKGVRVVYLNGYTTVFIDDNEYFDTVEVKTSNTPELWPKHINYNKTNLSNSFDDFNFEMETAAFLVFKNDSILTEKYYNGYDENSVINSFSIVKTLISVSLAKAIEQGYIKSIEQKIIDFIPELKGEFANEVTVEDLISMQSG
;
A
#
# COMPACT_ATOMS: atom_id res chain seq x y z
N MET A 1 -5.80 40.08 23.47
CA MET A 1 -7.04 39.43 23.91
C MET A 1 -8.08 39.30 22.82
N LYS A 2 -8.39 40.36 22.03
CA LYS A 2 -9.43 40.33 20.95
C LYS A 2 -9.12 39.40 19.80
N TYR A 3 -7.86 39.28 19.37
CA TYR A 3 -7.42 38.36 18.31
C TYR A 3 -7.45 36.88 18.76
N PHE A 4 -7.07 36.60 19.99
CA PHE A 4 -7.12 35.25 20.54
C PHE A 4 -8.53 34.67 20.58
N LYS A 5 -9.54 35.49 20.98
CA LYS A 5 -10.95 35.08 20.93
C LYS A 5 -11.41 34.75 19.50
N LYS A 6 -10.99 35.54 18.50
CA LYS A 6 -11.35 35.26 17.10
C LYS A 6 -10.73 33.95 16.60
N ILE A 7 -9.44 33.72 16.87
CA ILE A 7 -8.74 32.47 16.50
C ILE A 7 -9.42 31.28 17.18
N PHE A 8 -9.75 31.40 18.47
CA PHE A 8 -10.45 30.34 19.19
C PHE A 8 -11.82 30.01 18.59
N ILE A 9 -12.61 31.02 18.24
CA ILE A 9 -13.93 30.82 17.60
C ILE A 9 -13.76 30.13 16.25
N VAL A 10 -12.81 30.54 15.41
CA VAL A 10 -12.53 29.92 14.13
C VAL A 10 -12.13 28.46 14.31
N ALA A 11 -11.25 28.16 15.28
CA ALA A 11 -10.86 26.79 15.58
C ALA A 11 -12.06 25.92 15.98
N VAL A 12 -12.92 26.43 16.88
CA VAL A 12 -14.12 25.70 17.32
C VAL A 12 -15.07 25.44 16.14
N VAL A 13 -15.28 26.43 15.25
CA VAL A 13 -16.11 26.25 14.06
C VAL A 13 -15.51 25.19 13.13
N LEU A 14 -14.20 25.23 12.87
CA LEU A 14 -13.52 24.25 12.03
C LEU A 14 -13.64 22.82 12.61
N PHE A 15 -13.40 22.65 13.90
CA PHE A 15 -13.57 21.35 14.54
C PHE A 15 -15.02 20.86 14.49
N SER A 16 -16.00 21.77 14.68
CA SER A 16 -17.41 21.43 14.55
C SER A 16 -17.75 20.96 13.13
N LEU A 17 -17.25 21.64 12.11
CA LEU A 17 -17.46 21.24 10.71
C LEU A 17 -16.81 19.90 10.41
N ILE A 18 -15.56 19.67 10.84
CA ILE A 18 -14.85 18.40 10.68
C ILE A 18 -15.68 17.25 11.28
N TYR A 19 -16.20 17.43 12.49
CA TYR A 19 -17.01 16.41 13.16
C TYR A 19 -18.37 16.21 12.49
N THR A 20 -19.07 17.31 12.11
CA THR A 20 -20.42 17.25 11.52
C THR A 20 -20.42 16.59 10.13
N PHE A 21 -19.35 16.78 9.36
CA PHE A 21 -19.22 16.23 7.99
C PHE A 21 -18.37 14.93 7.95
N ASP A 22 -18.06 14.34 9.11
CA ASP A 22 -17.25 13.13 9.23
C ASP A 22 -15.87 13.21 8.52
N LEU A 23 -15.23 14.37 8.63
CA LEU A 23 -13.94 14.67 8.01
C LEU A 23 -12.75 14.34 8.95
N ASN A 24 -12.93 13.45 9.93
CA ASN A 24 -11.90 13.08 10.90
C ASN A 24 -10.63 12.51 10.23
N TYR A 25 -10.77 11.91 9.05
CA TYR A 25 -9.65 11.43 8.25
C TYR A 25 -8.67 12.53 7.84
N LEU A 26 -9.12 13.80 7.73
CA LEU A 26 -8.23 14.94 7.45
C LEU A 26 -7.29 15.21 8.63
N ILE A 27 -7.79 15.12 9.87
CA ILE A 27 -6.96 15.27 11.08
C ILE A 27 -5.93 14.15 11.13
N LYS A 28 -6.38 12.90 10.86
CA LYS A 28 -5.49 11.74 10.80
C LYS A 28 -4.42 11.92 9.73
N GLY A 29 -4.80 12.37 8.53
CA GLY A 29 -3.87 12.65 7.43
C GLY A 29 -2.81 13.69 7.80
N VAL A 30 -3.22 14.80 8.40
CA VAL A 30 -2.27 15.83 8.87
C VAL A 30 -1.33 15.28 9.94
N ARG A 31 -1.85 14.51 10.90
CA ARG A 31 -1.06 13.91 11.96
C ARG A 31 -0.01 12.94 11.40
N VAL A 32 -0.41 12.03 10.51
CA VAL A 32 0.46 10.99 9.96
C VAL A 32 1.50 11.56 9.00
N VAL A 33 1.13 12.57 8.19
CA VAL A 33 2.03 13.10 7.16
C VAL A 33 2.94 14.22 7.69
N TYR A 34 2.44 15.09 8.58
CA TYR A 34 3.17 16.32 8.93
C TYR A 34 3.59 16.43 10.39
N LEU A 35 2.93 15.73 11.33
CA LEU A 35 3.20 15.89 12.76
C LEU A 35 4.10 14.80 13.35
N ASN A 36 4.53 13.83 12.56
CA ASN A 36 5.47 12.77 12.96
C ASN A 36 6.94 13.11 12.66
N GLY A 37 7.24 14.32 12.19
CA GLY A 37 8.59 14.77 11.84
C GLY A 37 8.95 14.61 10.37
N TYR A 38 8.04 14.08 9.57
CA TYR A 38 8.19 13.92 8.11
C TYR A 38 7.22 14.84 7.36
N THR A 39 7.43 15.00 6.06
CA THR A 39 6.53 15.72 5.15
C THR A 39 5.90 14.81 4.10
N THR A 40 6.03 13.50 4.30
CA THR A 40 5.51 12.45 3.42
C THR A 40 5.12 11.22 4.23
N VAL A 41 4.42 10.28 3.62
CA VAL A 41 4.12 8.96 4.19
C VAL A 41 5.36 8.07 4.17
N PHE A 42 5.48 7.22 5.19
CA PHE A 42 6.62 6.34 5.42
C PHE A 42 6.20 4.87 5.44
N ILE A 43 7.16 3.97 5.25
CA ILE A 43 6.88 2.51 5.28
C ILE A 43 6.48 2.03 6.68
N ASP A 44 6.89 2.74 7.74
CA ASP A 44 6.57 2.41 9.14
C ASP A 44 5.27 3.05 9.65
N ASP A 45 4.55 3.79 8.80
CA ASP A 45 3.28 4.46 9.18
C ASP A 45 2.12 3.48 9.43
N ASN A 46 2.34 2.17 9.27
CA ASN A 46 1.35 1.13 9.55
C ASN A 46 0.81 1.19 10.98
N GLU A 47 1.60 1.66 11.96
CA GLU A 47 1.18 1.84 13.35
C GLU A 47 0.03 2.85 13.53
N TYR A 48 -0.15 3.77 12.57
CA TYR A 48 -1.21 4.78 12.61
C TYR A 48 -2.53 4.30 12.01
N PHE A 49 -2.58 3.07 11.48
CA PHE A 49 -3.74 2.51 10.80
C PHE A 49 -4.28 1.30 11.56
N ASP A 50 -5.60 1.13 11.50
CA ASP A 50 -6.24 -0.08 11.99
C ASP A 50 -5.81 -1.27 11.12
N THR A 51 -5.53 -2.39 11.76
CA THR A 51 -5.09 -3.60 11.08
C THR A 51 -6.15 -4.69 11.19
N VAL A 52 -6.26 -5.50 10.14
CA VAL A 52 -7.07 -6.72 10.13
C VAL A 52 -6.16 -7.89 9.88
N GLU A 53 -6.18 -8.86 10.77
CA GLU A 53 -5.43 -10.09 10.59
C GLU A 53 -6.06 -10.96 9.50
N VAL A 54 -5.28 -11.25 8.46
CA VAL A 54 -5.66 -12.22 7.43
C VAL A 54 -5.23 -13.61 7.89
N LYS A 55 -6.20 -14.50 8.08
CA LYS A 55 -5.90 -15.88 8.51
C LYS A 55 -5.05 -16.61 7.47
N THR A 56 -3.98 -17.22 7.93
CA THR A 56 -3.15 -18.11 7.11
C THR A 56 -3.95 -19.32 6.65
N SER A 57 -3.65 -19.82 5.46
CA SER A 57 -4.17 -21.13 4.99
C SER A 57 -3.80 -22.24 5.97
N ASN A 58 -4.67 -23.26 6.08
CA ASN A 58 -4.36 -24.46 6.85
C ASN A 58 -3.16 -25.27 6.27
N THR A 59 -2.83 -24.99 5.01
CA THR A 59 -1.69 -25.58 4.28
C THR A 59 -0.91 -24.45 3.60
N PRO A 60 -0.15 -23.65 4.36
CA PRO A 60 0.61 -22.57 3.78
C PRO A 60 1.75 -23.12 2.92
N GLU A 61 1.85 -22.66 1.68
CA GLU A 61 2.98 -22.92 0.82
C GLU A 61 4.06 -21.86 1.08
N LEU A 62 5.12 -22.27 1.77
CA LEU A 62 6.26 -21.40 2.02
C LEU A 62 7.28 -21.53 0.90
N TRP A 63 7.93 -20.43 0.57
CA TRP A 63 9.07 -20.45 -0.35
C TRP A 63 10.20 -21.28 0.23
N PRO A 64 10.67 -22.34 -0.45
CA PRO A 64 11.77 -23.16 0.06
C PRO A 64 13.08 -22.35 0.06
N LYS A 65 13.95 -22.65 1.00
CA LYS A 65 15.32 -22.11 1.01
C LYS A 65 16.18 -22.87 0.01
N HIS A 66 16.89 -22.13 -0.85
CA HIS A 66 17.84 -22.71 -1.81
C HIS A 66 18.98 -23.40 -1.09
N ILE A 67 19.59 -24.44 -1.68
CA ILE A 67 20.73 -25.17 -1.10
C ILE A 67 21.90 -24.26 -0.72
N ASN A 68 22.05 -23.13 -1.41
CA ASN A 68 23.04 -22.09 -1.14
C ASN A 68 22.43 -20.85 -0.46
N TYR A 69 21.32 -21.00 0.28
CA TYR A 69 20.67 -19.92 1.00
C TYR A 69 21.67 -19.15 1.89
N ASN A 70 21.78 -17.84 1.65
CA ASN A 70 22.67 -16.91 2.36
C ASN A 70 24.16 -17.33 2.40
N LYS A 71 24.60 -18.19 1.47
CA LYS A 71 26.04 -18.59 1.38
C LYS A 71 26.84 -17.65 0.47
N THR A 72 26.19 -16.82 -0.34
CA THR A 72 26.86 -15.83 -1.18
C THR A 72 27.18 -14.59 -0.36
N ASN A 73 28.46 -14.27 -0.23
CA ASN A 73 28.87 -13.01 0.39
C ASN A 73 28.58 -11.86 -0.56
N LEU A 74 27.70 -10.97 -0.14
CA LEU A 74 27.49 -9.68 -0.81
C LEU A 74 28.71 -8.78 -0.53
N SER A 75 29.09 -7.92 -1.47
CA SER A 75 30.20 -6.98 -1.25
C SER A 75 29.84 -5.94 -0.18
N ASN A 76 30.84 -5.44 0.53
CA ASN A 76 30.64 -4.36 1.50
C ASN A 76 29.99 -3.15 0.84
N SER A 77 30.40 -2.79 -0.37
CA SER A 77 29.81 -1.66 -1.12
C SER A 77 28.32 -1.88 -1.44
N PHE A 78 27.89 -3.12 -1.61
CA PHE A 78 26.46 -3.44 -1.77
C PHE A 78 25.70 -3.26 -0.46
N ASP A 79 26.28 -3.67 0.65
CA ASP A 79 25.69 -3.50 1.97
C ASP A 79 25.62 -2.02 2.36
N ASP A 80 26.69 -1.27 2.14
CA ASP A 80 26.76 0.17 2.38
C ASP A 80 25.69 0.90 1.55
N PHE A 81 25.52 0.53 0.28
CA PHE A 81 24.46 1.08 -0.58
C PHE A 81 23.06 0.81 -0.02
N ASN A 82 22.76 -0.43 0.39
CA ASN A 82 21.45 -0.74 0.93
C ASN A 82 21.20 -0.05 2.27
N PHE A 83 22.22 0.14 3.07
CA PHE A 83 22.13 0.89 4.31
C PHE A 83 21.86 2.38 4.04
N GLU A 84 22.57 2.99 3.10
CA GLU A 84 22.39 4.40 2.70
C GLU A 84 21.02 4.65 2.06
N MET A 85 20.50 3.69 1.29
CA MET A 85 19.18 3.75 0.65
C MET A 85 18.04 3.42 1.62
N GLU A 86 18.31 3.20 2.89
CA GLU A 86 17.33 2.82 3.91
C GLU A 86 16.51 1.58 3.50
N THR A 87 17.14 0.63 2.78
CA THR A 87 16.50 -0.62 2.38
C THR A 87 16.05 -1.40 3.62
N ALA A 88 14.78 -1.83 3.64
CA ALA A 88 14.27 -2.67 4.72
C ALA A 88 14.68 -4.13 4.53
N ALA A 89 14.48 -4.68 3.33
CA ALA A 89 14.78 -6.07 3.02
C ALA A 89 15.27 -6.23 1.58
N PHE A 90 16.17 -7.17 1.36
CA PHE A 90 16.67 -7.57 0.05
C PHE A 90 16.58 -9.09 -0.09
N LEU A 91 15.78 -9.54 -1.07
CA LEU A 91 15.57 -10.96 -1.35
C LEU A 91 15.93 -11.29 -2.80
N VAL A 92 16.60 -12.41 -3.00
CA VAL A 92 16.86 -12.98 -4.33
C VAL A 92 16.24 -14.37 -4.41
N PHE A 93 15.41 -14.55 -5.41
CA PHE A 93 14.81 -15.83 -5.75
C PHE A 93 15.56 -16.48 -6.91
N LYS A 94 15.79 -17.78 -6.82
CA LYS A 94 16.39 -18.58 -7.88
C LYS A 94 15.75 -19.97 -7.91
N ASN A 95 15.20 -20.36 -9.08
CA ASN A 95 14.55 -21.66 -9.25
C ASN A 95 13.53 -21.93 -8.14
N ASP A 96 12.57 -21.03 -7.99
CA ASP A 96 11.47 -21.11 -7.01
C ASP A 96 11.91 -21.27 -5.55
N SER A 97 13.11 -20.83 -5.21
CA SER A 97 13.64 -20.88 -3.85
C SER A 97 14.37 -19.59 -3.48
N ILE A 98 14.40 -19.27 -2.19
CA ILE A 98 15.08 -18.09 -1.66
C ILE A 98 16.58 -18.36 -1.62
N LEU A 99 17.36 -17.66 -2.46
CA LEU A 99 18.81 -17.77 -2.51
C LEU A 99 19.48 -16.84 -1.49
N THR A 100 19.01 -15.60 -1.42
CA THR A 100 19.52 -14.58 -0.48
C THR A 100 18.35 -13.87 0.18
N GLU A 101 18.47 -13.67 1.47
CA GLU A 101 17.52 -12.93 2.28
C GLU A 101 18.31 -12.13 3.31
N LYS A 102 18.22 -10.80 3.24
CA LYS A 102 18.96 -9.89 4.09
C LYS A 102 18.10 -8.71 4.48
N TYR A 103 18.24 -8.28 5.72
CA TYR A 103 17.51 -7.18 6.32
C TYR A 103 18.49 -6.09 6.77
N TYR A 104 18.05 -4.83 6.72
CA TYR A 104 18.86 -3.66 7.04
C TYR A 104 18.08 -2.72 7.97
N ASN A 105 18.74 -1.74 8.53
CA ASN A 105 18.14 -0.63 9.25
C ASN A 105 17.19 -1.06 10.41
N GLY A 106 17.47 -2.20 11.04
CA GLY A 106 16.67 -2.71 12.16
C GLY A 106 15.45 -3.52 11.79
N TYR A 107 15.18 -3.72 10.49
CA TYR A 107 14.13 -4.63 10.01
C TYR A 107 14.54 -6.09 10.10
N ASP A 108 13.55 -6.96 10.18
CA ASP A 108 13.70 -8.42 10.20
C ASP A 108 12.55 -9.12 9.45
N GLU A 109 12.52 -10.45 9.48
CA GLU A 109 11.50 -11.27 8.83
C GLU A 109 10.07 -11.07 9.38
N ASN A 110 9.92 -10.47 10.56
CA ASN A 110 8.64 -10.22 11.20
C ASN A 110 8.18 -8.76 11.07
N SER A 111 9.02 -7.92 10.46
CA SER A 111 8.72 -6.51 10.31
C SER A 111 7.49 -6.30 9.42
N VAL A 112 6.57 -5.47 9.88
CA VAL A 112 5.33 -5.10 9.17
C VAL A 112 5.47 -3.68 8.67
N ILE A 113 5.33 -3.50 7.36
CA ILE A 113 5.48 -2.20 6.70
C ILE A 113 4.28 -1.90 5.79
N ASN A 114 4.12 -0.62 5.46
CA ASN A 114 3.18 -0.21 4.43
C ASN A 114 3.57 -0.80 3.07
N SER A 115 2.62 -1.44 2.41
CA SER A 115 2.83 -2.04 1.09
C SER A 115 2.83 -1.04 -0.05
N PHE A 116 2.31 0.18 0.17
CA PHE A 116 2.07 1.17 -0.89
C PHE A 116 1.43 0.53 -2.12
N SER A 117 2.03 0.74 -3.29
CA SER A 117 1.50 0.23 -4.57
C SER A 117 1.62 -1.29 -4.75
N ILE A 118 2.31 -2.02 -3.89
CA ILE A 118 2.34 -3.49 -3.94
C ILE A 118 0.91 -4.06 -3.75
N VAL A 119 0.03 -3.35 -3.02
CA VAL A 119 -1.39 -3.74 -2.88
C VAL A 119 -2.11 -3.87 -4.23
N LYS A 120 -1.66 -3.17 -5.29
CA LYS A 120 -2.25 -3.30 -6.65
C LYS A 120 -2.11 -4.72 -7.20
N THR A 121 -1.02 -5.42 -6.85
CA THR A 121 -0.85 -6.83 -7.19
C THR A 121 -1.94 -7.69 -6.55
N LEU A 122 -2.28 -7.45 -5.28
CA LEU A 122 -3.37 -8.16 -4.60
C LEU A 122 -4.73 -7.86 -5.23
N ILE A 123 -4.96 -6.62 -5.67
CA ILE A 123 -6.17 -6.24 -6.40
C ILE A 123 -6.25 -7.00 -7.74
N SER A 124 -5.15 -7.11 -8.48
CA SER A 124 -5.10 -7.84 -9.75
C SER A 124 -5.36 -9.34 -9.56
N VAL A 125 -4.82 -9.95 -8.50
CA VAL A 125 -5.11 -11.35 -8.13
C VAL A 125 -6.58 -11.51 -7.75
N SER A 126 -7.14 -10.58 -6.98
CA SER A 126 -8.57 -10.60 -6.60
C SER A 126 -9.48 -10.46 -7.81
N LEU A 127 -9.09 -9.63 -8.79
CA LEU A 127 -9.79 -9.49 -10.05
C LEU A 127 -9.80 -10.81 -10.85
N ALA A 128 -8.64 -11.47 -10.97
CA ALA A 128 -8.56 -12.77 -11.63
C ALA A 128 -9.50 -13.80 -10.96
N LYS A 129 -9.57 -13.76 -9.63
CA LYS A 129 -10.50 -14.60 -8.87
C LYS A 129 -11.98 -14.24 -9.12
N ALA A 130 -12.30 -12.96 -9.26
CA ALA A 130 -13.64 -12.50 -9.59
C ALA A 130 -14.07 -12.94 -10.99
N ILE A 131 -13.14 -12.96 -11.95
CA ILE A 131 -13.37 -13.50 -13.29
C ILE A 131 -13.61 -15.02 -13.23
N GLU A 132 -12.75 -15.76 -12.52
CA GLU A 132 -12.90 -17.21 -12.33
C GLU A 132 -14.25 -17.59 -11.71
N GLN A 133 -14.74 -16.77 -10.80
CA GLN A 133 -16.03 -16.96 -10.11
C GLN A 133 -17.23 -16.41 -10.91
N GLY A 134 -17.03 -15.79 -12.07
CA GLY A 134 -18.07 -15.26 -12.93
C GLY A 134 -18.70 -13.93 -12.49
N TYR A 135 -18.13 -13.24 -11.50
CA TYR A 135 -18.56 -11.89 -11.13
C TYR A 135 -18.18 -10.85 -12.18
N ILE A 136 -17.09 -11.07 -12.88
CA ILE A 136 -16.62 -10.28 -14.01
C ILE A 136 -16.48 -11.23 -15.19
N LYS A 137 -16.99 -10.83 -16.36
CA LYS A 137 -17.01 -11.70 -17.54
C LYS A 137 -15.61 -11.89 -18.16
N SER A 138 -14.88 -10.78 -18.27
CA SER A 138 -13.52 -10.75 -18.78
C SER A 138 -12.85 -9.39 -18.49
N ILE A 139 -11.57 -9.25 -18.81
CA ILE A 139 -10.85 -7.96 -18.67
C ILE A 139 -11.33 -6.91 -19.67
N GLU A 140 -11.94 -7.30 -20.81
CA GLU A 140 -12.52 -6.40 -21.81
C GLU A 140 -13.90 -5.86 -21.39
N GLN A 141 -14.47 -6.33 -20.28
CA GLN A 141 -15.76 -5.86 -19.82
C GLN A 141 -15.67 -4.36 -19.47
N LYS A 142 -16.69 -3.61 -19.88
CA LYS A 142 -16.72 -2.16 -19.68
C LYS A 142 -17.00 -1.80 -18.23
N ILE A 143 -16.31 -0.77 -17.76
CA ILE A 143 -16.48 -0.27 -16.38
C ILE A 143 -17.88 0.30 -16.15
N ILE A 144 -18.51 0.84 -17.19
CA ILE A 144 -19.87 1.37 -17.10
C ILE A 144 -20.92 0.28 -16.77
N ASP A 145 -20.62 -0.99 -17.00
CA ASP A 145 -21.47 -2.11 -16.58
C ASP A 145 -21.56 -2.22 -15.05
N PHE A 146 -20.55 -1.75 -14.33
CA PHE A 146 -20.44 -1.78 -12.87
C PHE A 146 -20.78 -0.42 -12.24
N ILE A 147 -20.45 0.66 -12.95
CA ILE A 147 -20.61 2.05 -12.50
C ILE A 147 -21.39 2.81 -13.58
N PRO A 148 -22.72 2.64 -13.67
CA PRO A 148 -23.54 3.26 -14.72
C PRO A 148 -23.51 4.79 -14.69
N GLU A 149 -23.20 5.39 -13.52
CA GLU A 149 -23.07 6.84 -13.34
C GLU A 149 -21.70 7.40 -13.75
N LEU A 150 -20.78 6.58 -14.26
CA LEU A 150 -19.46 7.01 -14.73
C LEU A 150 -19.63 8.08 -15.84
N LYS A 151 -18.91 9.18 -15.69
CA LYS A 151 -18.96 10.33 -16.59
C LYS A 151 -17.56 10.64 -17.10
N GLY A 152 -17.51 11.17 -18.32
CA GLY A 152 -16.27 11.55 -18.98
C GLY A 152 -16.33 11.21 -20.47
N GLU A 153 -15.40 11.73 -21.23
CA GLU A 153 -15.34 11.52 -22.69
C GLU A 153 -15.23 10.03 -23.04
N PHE A 154 -14.43 9.26 -22.27
CA PHE A 154 -14.17 7.84 -22.51
C PHE A 154 -14.96 6.90 -21.59
N ALA A 155 -15.94 7.40 -20.82
CA ALA A 155 -16.68 6.60 -19.84
C ALA A 155 -17.27 5.28 -20.41
N ASN A 156 -17.73 5.30 -21.65
CA ASN A 156 -18.30 4.13 -22.35
C ASN A 156 -17.23 3.21 -22.96
N GLU A 157 -15.96 3.61 -22.94
CA GLU A 157 -14.88 2.88 -23.60
C GLU A 157 -13.99 2.15 -22.61
N VAL A 158 -13.80 2.73 -21.41
CA VAL A 158 -12.92 2.19 -20.36
C VAL A 158 -13.30 0.78 -19.98
N THR A 159 -12.31 -0.10 -20.03
CA THR A 159 -12.44 -1.52 -19.69
C THR A 159 -11.81 -1.83 -18.31
N VAL A 160 -12.06 -3.02 -17.81
CA VAL A 160 -11.36 -3.57 -16.65
C VAL A 160 -9.85 -3.63 -16.92
N GLU A 161 -9.42 -3.98 -18.15
CA GLU A 161 -8.01 -4.00 -18.56
C GLU A 161 -7.36 -2.62 -18.43
N ASP A 162 -8.04 -1.56 -18.86
CA ASP A 162 -7.52 -0.19 -18.77
C ASP A 162 -7.27 0.22 -17.31
N LEU A 163 -8.15 -0.19 -16.39
CA LEU A 163 -7.97 0.10 -14.97
C LEU A 163 -6.78 -0.64 -14.36
N ILE A 164 -6.66 -1.97 -14.61
CA ILE A 164 -5.58 -2.76 -14.01
C ILE A 164 -4.21 -2.45 -14.61
N SER A 165 -4.18 -1.99 -15.87
CA SER A 165 -2.96 -1.53 -16.55
C SER A 165 -2.65 -0.05 -16.30
N MET A 166 -3.47 0.67 -15.53
CA MET A 166 -3.35 2.11 -15.23
C MET A 166 -3.40 2.98 -16.50
N GLN A 167 -4.25 2.63 -17.47
CA GLN A 167 -4.39 3.29 -18.78
C GLN A 167 -5.80 3.89 -19.00
N SER A 168 -6.50 4.18 -17.93
CA SER A 168 -7.87 4.69 -18.00
C SER A 168 -8.01 6.16 -18.43
N GLY A 169 -6.91 6.85 -18.72
CA GLY A 169 -6.89 8.27 -19.09
C GLY A 169 -6.61 9.23 -17.95
#